data_4887519ef4013760cfed001fff3f366d
#
_entry.id   4887519ef4013760cfed001fff3f366d
#
_cell.length_a   1.000
_cell.length_b   1.000
_cell.length_c   1.000
_cell.angle_alpha   90.00
_cell.angle_beta   90.00
_cell.angle_gamma   90.00
#
_symmetry.space_group_name_H-M   'P 1'
#
loop_
_entity.id
_entity.type
_entity.pdbx_description
1 polymer ?
#
loop_
_entity_poly.entity_id
_entity_poly.type
_entity_poly.pdbx_seq_one_letter_code
_entity_poly.pdbx_strand_id
1 'polypeptide(L)'
;MLETINLHSGYGKEEILHGASLKCPSGKITTLIGANGCGKSTLLKTVLGMLPVTGGEIIADGVSTQTLSPSESAKKIAYVAQGKNIPDITVGRMVLHGRFPYLSYPRRYGKSDFEAARNAMEQMGISRLADRLMSELSGGMRQKVYIAMALCQQADIILMDEPTTYLDIGQQLKLADSVRQLAESGKTVLLVLHDILLALKISDRIAVMENGVISQTGTPDEILASDILSKIYGVGVKTLDTPGGTEYYYERSLL
;
A
#
# COMPACT_ATOMS: atom_id res chain seq x y z
N MET A 1 -9.47 0.89 9.85
CA MET A 1 -8.33 0.26 10.58
C MET A 1 -8.12 -1.16 10.05
N LEU A 2 -6.87 -1.57 9.80
CA LEU A 2 -6.52 -2.94 9.44
C LEU A 2 -5.67 -3.57 10.57
N GLU A 3 -5.97 -4.82 10.91
CA GLU A 3 -5.20 -5.55 11.91
C GLU A 3 -5.02 -7.01 11.47
N THR A 4 -3.82 -7.55 11.64
CA THR A 4 -3.54 -8.99 11.53
C THR A 4 -3.10 -9.49 12.89
N ILE A 5 -3.63 -10.64 13.31
CA ILE A 5 -3.38 -11.23 14.62
C ILE A 5 -2.84 -12.63 14.43
N ASN A 6 -1.60 -12.83 14.80
CA ASN A 6 -0.92 -14.14 14.71
C ASN A 6 -1.15 -14.83 13.36
N LEU A 7 -0.95 -14.08 12.26
CA LEU A 7 -1.33 -14.52 10.91
C LEU A 7 -0.34 -15.53 10.36
N HIS A 8 -0.86 -16.68 9.96
CA HIS A 8 -0.14 -17.76 9.28
C HIS A 8 -0.67 -17.92 7.86
N SER A 9 0.23 -18.07 6.89
CA SER A 9 -0.10 -18.26 5.47
C SER A 9 1.13 -18.65 4.66
N GLY A 10 0.91 -19.15 3.44
CA GLY A 10 2.00 -19.52 2.54
C GLY A 10 1.52 -20.05 1.20
N TYR A 11 2.39 -20.76 0.50
CA TYR A 11 2.12 -21.33 -0.82
C TYR A 11 2.13 -22.86 -0.76
N GLY A 12 0.97 -23.47 -0.96
CA GLY A 12 0.83 -24.92 -0.90
C GLY A 12 1.18 -25.47 0.49
N LYS A 13 2.31 -26.16 0.60
CA LYS A 13 2.81 -26.71 1.89
C LYS A 13 3.87 -25.83 2.57
N GLU A 14 4.36 -24.82 1.88
CA GLU A 14 5.40 -23.93 2.40
C GLU A 14 4.74 -22.75 3.12
N GLU A 15 4.90 -22.71 4.43
CA GLU A 15 4.49 -21.60 5.26
C GLU A 15 5.52 -20.46 5.14
N ILE A 16 5.03 -19.23 4.93
CA ILE A 16 5.87 -18.03 4.80
C ILE A 16 5.60 -17.04 5.93
N LEU A 17 4.35 -16.95 6.38
CA LEU A 17 3.98 -16.12 7.52
C LEU A 17 3.88 -17.00 8.76
N HIS A 18 4.65 -16.65 9.77
CA HIS A 18 4.82 -17.44 11.00
C HIS A 18 4.27 -16.68 12.23
N GLY A 19 3.02 -16.23 12.16
CA GLY A 19 2.37 -15.47 13.24
C GLY A 19 2.54 -13.94 13.09
N ALA A 20 2.46 -13.43 11.87
CA ALA A 20 2.60 -12.00 11.59
C ALA A 20 1.44 -11.19 12.19
N SER A 21 1.76 -10.34 13.18
CA SER A 21 0.81 -9.45 13.85
C SER A 21 1.14 -7.99 13.53
N LEU A 22 0.20 -7.29 12.87
CA LEU A 22 0.36 -5.91 12.41
C LEU A 22 -0.90 -5.12 12.68
N LYS A 23 -0.75 -3.87 13.13
CA LYS A 23 -1.86 -2.93 13.31
C LYS A 23 -1.61 -1.66 12.52
N CYS A 24 -2.55 -1.35 11.59
CA CYS A 24 -2.55 -0.14 10.77
C CYS A 24 -3.73 0.73 11.19
N PRO A 25 -3.50 1.82 11.93
CA PRO A 25 -4.57 2.72 12.40
C PRO A 25 -5.25 3.46 11.25
N SER A 26 -6.52 3.83 11.43
CA SER A 26 -7.24 4.71 10.49
C SER A 26 -6.60 6.09 10.44
N GLY A 27 -6.60 6.71 9.25
CA GLY A 27 -6.03 8.03 9.04
C GLY A 27 -4.51 8.07 9.16
N LYS A 28 -3.83 6.92 9.06
CA LYS A 28 -2.39 6.79 9.23
C LYS A 28 -1.74 6.03 8.10
N ILE A 29 -0.49 6.37 7.83
CA ILE A 29 0.39 5.64 6.92
C ILE A 29 1.23 4.67 7.76
N THR A 30 1.03 3.37 7.54
CA THR A 30 1.92 2.33 8.06
C THR A 30 2.77 1.81 6.91
N THR A 31 4.09 1.85 7.05
CA THR A 31 5.00 1.29 6.04
C THR A 31 5.62 0.00 6.51
N LEU A 32 5.51 -1.03 5.69
CA LEU A 32 6.12 -2.33 5.90
C LEU A 32 7.48 -2.37 5.18
N ILE A 33 8.55 -2.54 5.93
CA ILE A 33 9.92 -2.69 5.43
C ILE A 33 10.48 -4.06 5.84
N GLY A 34 11.57 -4.47 5.24
CA GLY A 34 12.25 -5.74 5.53
C GLY A 34 13.03 -6.24 4.32
N ALA A 35 13.94 -7.18 4.53
CA ALA A 35 14.76 -7.78 3.48
C ALA A 35 13.91 -8.42 2.35
N ASN A 36 14.51 -8.64 1.18
CA ASN A 36 13.84 -9.37 0.11
C ASN A 36 13.55 -10.81 0.55
N GLY A 37 12.35 -11.30 0.22
CA GLY A 37 11.93 -12.64 0.59
C GLY A 37 11.42 -12.81 2.03
N CYS A 38 11.39 -11.76 2.88
CA CYS A 38 10.94 -11.88 4.28
C CYS A 38 9.43 -12.09 4.46
N GLY A 39 8.62 -12.02 3.38
CA GLY A 39 7.17 -12.29 3.43
C GLY A 39 6.24 -11.10 3.19
N LYS A 40 6.74 -9.88 2.87
CA LYS A 40 5.92 -8.67 2.70
C LYS A 40 4.78 -8.84 1.68
N SER A 41 5.10 -9.29 0.47
CA SER A 41 4.09 -9.51 -0.58
C SER A 41 3.16 -10.68 -0.24
N THR A 42 3.62 -11.67 0.53
CA THR A 42 2.78 -12.75 1.06
C THR A 42 1.76 -12.19 2.04
N LEU A 43 2.19 -11.30 2.96
CA LEU A 43 1.27 -10.62 3.89
C LEU A 43 0.19 -9.84 3.13
N LEU A 44 0.56 -9.02 2.15
CA LEU A 44 -0.42 -8.28 1.34
C LEU A 44 -1.39 -9.20 0.61
N LYS A 45 -0.89 -10.25 -0.04
CA LYS A 45 -1.73 -11.23 -0.76
C LYS A 45 -2.68 -11.98 0.17
N THR A 46 -2.24 -12.31 1.38
CA THR A 46 -3.08 -12.97 2.38
C THR A 46 -4.18 -12.02 2.87
N VAL A 47 -3.85 -10.75 3.15
CA VAL A 47 -4.84 -9.73 3.54
C VAL A 47 -5.88 -9.51 2.43
N LEU A 48 -5.48 -9.62 1.16
CA LEU A 48 -6.38 -9.51 0.00
C LEU A 48 -7.19 -10.79 -0.27
N GLY A 49 -7.00 -11.86 0.50
CA GLY A 49 -7.65 -13.14 0.28
C GLY A 49 -7.16 -13.90 -0.96
N MET A 50 -6.00 -13.53 -1.52
CA MET A 50 -5.35 -14.22 -2.64
C MET A 50 -4.59 -15.47 -2.18
N LEU A 51 -4.25 -15.54 -0.89
CA LEU A 51 -3.66 -16.70 -0.24
C LEU A 51 -4.53 -17.12 0.95
N PRO A 52 -4.57 -18.43 1.26
CA PRO A 52 -5.36 -18.91 2.37
C PRO A 52 -4.77 -18.48 3.72
N VAL A 53 -5.62 -18.14 4.66
CA VAL A 53 -5.25 -17.99 6.08
C VAL A 53 -5.24 -19.39 6.68
N THR A 54 -4.06 -19.85 7.12
CA THR A 54 -3.89 -21.17 7.78
C THR A 54 -3.94 -21.08 9.29
N GLY A 55 -3.79 -19.86 9.86
CA GLY A 55 -3.91 -19.58 11.28
C GLY A 55 -3.99 -18.08 11.54
N GLY A 56 -4.52 -17.69 12.68
CA GLY A 56 -4.72 -16.29 13.03
C GLY A 56 -5.93 -15.64 12.35
N GLU A 57 -5.94 -14.31 12.37
CA GLU A 57 -7.10 -13.55 11.91
C GLU A 57 -6.69 -12.24 11.22
N ILE A 58 -7.53 -11.78 10.29
CA ILE A 58 -7.43 -10.47 9.62
C ILE A 58 -8.70 -9.69 9.90
N ILE A 59 -8.59 -8.52 10.51
CA ILE A 59 -9.69 -7.64 10.87
C ILE A 59 -9.61 -6.35 10.04
N ALA A 60 -10.66 -6.08 9.27
CA ALA A 60 -10.84 -4.86 8.49
C ALA A 60 -12.03 -4.07 9.03
N ASP A 61 -11.76 -2.90 9.63
CA ASP A 61 -12.75 -2.05 10.29
C ASP A 61 -13.66 -2.81 11.26
N GLY A 62 -13.02 -3.58 12.16
CA GLY A 62 -13.69 -4.34 13.21
C GLY A 62 -14.40 -5.62 12.74
N VAL A 63 -14.27 -5.99 11.47
CA VAL A 63 -14.90 -7.21 10.90
C VAL A 63 -13.82 -8.17 10.42
N SER A 64 -13.94 -9.44 10.80
CA SER A 64 -13.06 -10.50 10.31
C SER A 64 -13.25 -10.71 8.81
N THR A 65 -12.16 -10.60 8.04
CA THR A 65 -12.23 -10.75 6.57
C THR A 65 -12.59 -12.17 6.15
N GLN A 66 -12.33 -13.16 7.01
CA GLN A 66 -12.66 -14.56 6.75
C GLN A 66 -14.17 -14.84 6.73
N THR A 67 -14.97 -13.92 7.31
CA THR A 67 -16.45 -14.01 7.29
C THR A 67 -17.08 -13.29 6.09
N LEU A 68 -16.27 -12.54 5.32
CA LEU A 68 -16.74 -11.74 4.19
C LEU A 68 -16.64 -12.52 2.88
N SER A 69 -17.58 -12.28 1.99
CA SER A 69 -17.43 -12.68 0.60
C SER A 69 -16.29 -11.88 -0.07
N PRO A 70 -15.70 -12.38 -1.18
CA PRO A 70 -14.67 -11.65 -1.91
C PRO A 70 -15.11 -10.24 -2.33
N SER A 71 -16.37 -10.04 -2.69
CA SER A 71 -16.92 -8.74 -3.05
C SER A 71 -17.01 -7.79 -1.85
N GLU A 72 -17.42 -8.28 -0.68
CA GLU A 72 -17.49 -7.50 0.55
C GLU A 72 -16.09 -7.10 1.05
N SER A 73 -15.14 -8.02 1.01
CA SER A 73 -13.73 -7.74 1.33
C SER A 73 -13.16 -6.69 0.39
N ALA A 74 -13.41 -6.81 -0.93
CA ALA A 74 -12.97 -5.84 -1.91
C ALA A 74 -13.64 -4.46 -1.77
N LYS A 75 -14.79 -4.32 -1.12
CA LYS A 75 -15.36 -3.02 -0.77
C LYS A 75 -14.67 -2.35 0.42
N LYS A 76 -13.97 -3.13 1.26
CA LYS A 76 -13.23 -2.62 2.42
C LYS A 76 -11.76 -2.36 2.14
N ILE A 77 -11.13 -3.17 1.27
CA ILE A 77 -9.69 -3.16 1.02
C ILE A 77 -9.44 -2.95 -0.47
N ALA A 78 -8.82 -1.84 -0.83
CA ALA A 78 -8.31 -1.56 -2.17
C ALA A 78 -6.82 -1.91 -2.27
N TYR A 79 -6.39 -2.29 -3.47
CA TYR A 79 -5.01 -2.68 -3.72
C TYR A 79 -4.42 -1.97 -4.94
N VAL A 80 -3.28 -1.35 -4.73
CA VAL A 80 -2.44 -0.80 -5.79
C VAL A 80 -1.26 -1.72 -5.98
N ALA A 81 -1.34 -2.54 -7.01
CA ALA A 81 -0.29 -3.52 -7.33
C ALA A 81 0.93 -2.86 -7.95
N GLN A 82 2.08 -3.51 -7.81
CA GLN A 82 3.26 -3.23 -8.62
C GLN A 82 2.96 -3.57 -10.10
N GLY A 83 2.63 -2.55 -10.89
CA GLY A 83 2.17 -2.75 -12.28
C GLY A 83 3.31 -3.12 -13.23
N LYS A 84 3.37 -4.37 -13.66
CA LYS A 84 4.28 -4.83 -14.73
C LYS A 84 3.63 -4.81 -16.11
N ASN A 85 2.34 -5.10 -16.19
CA ASN A 85 1.60 -5.16 -17.43
C ASN A 85 0.72 -3.93 -17.61
N ILE A 86 0.86 -3.26 -18.74
CA ILE A 86 0.06 -2.10 -19.10
C ILE A 86 -1.11 -2.61 -19.95
N PRO A 87 -2.36 -2.53 -19.46
CA PRO A 87 -3.50 -2.98 -20.24
C PRO A 87 -3.80 -2.00 -21.39
N ASP A 88 -4.29 -2.55 -22.51
CA ASP A 88 -4.72 -1.76 -23.67
C ASP A 88 -6.15 -1.23 -23.48
N ILE A 89 -6.30 -0.33 -22.52
CA ILE A 89 -7.57 0.33 -22.19
C ILE A 89 -7.32 1.81 -21.89
N THR A 90 -8.38 2.61 -21.94
CA THR A 90 -8.31 4.03 -21.58
C THR A 90 -8.22 4.23 -20.07
N VAL A 91 -7.67 5.38 -19.67
CA VAL A 91 -7.56 5.80 -18.26
C VAL A 91 -8.93 5.75 -17.57
N GLY A 92 -9.96 6.30 -18.19
CA GLY A 92 -11.31 6.30 -17.62
C GLY A 92 -11.84 4.89 -17.37
N ARG A 93 -11.59 3.96 -18.30
CA ARG A 93 -11.98 2.55 -18.11
C ARG A 93 -11.16 1.88 -17.00
N MET A 94 -9.84 2.18 -16.92
CA MET A 94 -8.99 1.66 -15.85
C MET A 94 -9.50 2.10 -14.48
N VAL A 95 -9.78 3.39 -14.31
CA VAL A 95 -10.31 3.92 -13.04
C VAL A 95 -11.68 3.31 -12.72
N LEU A 96 -12.54 3.16 -13.71
CA LEU A 96 -13.88 2.58 -13.55
C LEU A 96 -13.83 1.10 -13.08
N HIS A 97 -12.74 0.35 -13.32
CA HIS A 97 -12.56 -0.99 -12.79
C HIS A 97 -12.57 -1.03 -11.25
N GLY A 98 -12.26 0.07 -10.56
CA GLY A 98 -12.44 0.18 -9.11
C GLY A 98 -13.87 -0.10 -8.63
N ARG A 99 -14.86 0.01 -9.53
CA ARG A 99 -16.28 -0.27 -9.21
C ARG A 99 -16.68 -1.74 -9.34
N PHE A 100 -15.79 -2.61 -9.81
CA PHE A 100 -16.09 -4.04 -9.97
C PHE A 100 -16.73 -4.71 -8.74
N PRO A 101 -16.30 -4.44 -7.50
CA PRO A 101 -16.89 -5.03 -6.31
C PRO A 101 -18.37 -4.67 -6.08
N TYR A 102 -18.87 -3.63 -6.73
CA TYR A 102 -20.24 -3.14 -6.58
C TYR A 102 -21.20 -3.67 -7.64
N LEU A 103 -20.68 -4.32 -8.69
CA LEU A 103 -21.48 -4.77 -9.81
C LEU A 103 -22.15 -6.11 -9.52
N SER A 104 -23.49 -6.15 -9.60
CA SER A 104 -24.28 -7.38 -9.63
C SER A 104 -24.45 -7.90 -11.06
N TYR A 105 -24.83 -9.16 -11.21
CA TYR A 105 -25.10 -9.74 -12.53
C TYR A 105 -26.47 -9.24 -13.09
N PRO A 106 -26.58 -8.86 -14.39
CA PRO A 106 -25.49 -8.67 -15.35
C PRO A 106 -24.64 -7.43 -15.03
N ARG A 107 -23.31 -7.57 -15.07
CA ARG A 107 -22.37 -6.53 -14.69
C ARG A 107 -22.47 -5.32 -15.60
N ARG A 108 -23.14 -4.26 -15.15
CA ARG A 108 -23.30 -2.98 -15.87
C ARG A 108 -23.00 -1.83 -14.92
N TYR A 109 -22.19 -0.89 -15.39
CA TYR A 109 -21.92 0.33 -14.64
C TYR A 109 -23.12 1.27 -14.69
N GLY A 110 -23.50 1.81 -13.54
CA GLY A 110 -24.55 2.82 -13.38
C GLY A 110 -23.98 4.24 -13.31
N LYS A 111 -24.85 5.23 -13.21
CA LYS A 111 -24.46 6.66 -13.10
C LYS A 111 -23.53 6.91 -11.92
N SER A 112 -23.81 6.32 -10.77
CA SER A 112 -22.98 6.46 -9.56
C SER A 112 -21.56 5.93 -9.74
N ASP A 113 -21.36 4.89 -10.56
CA ASP A 113 -20.02 4.34 -10.84
C ASP A 113 -19.20 5.29 -11.70
N PHE A 114 -19.81 5.90 -12.72
CA PHE A 114 -19.17 6.92 -13.55
C PHE A 114 -18.87 8.21 -12.75
N GLU A 115 -19.74 8.59 -11.82
CA GLU A 115 -19.49 9.72 -10.90
C GLU A 115 -18.33 9.42 -9.96
N ALA A 116 -18.27 8.22 -9.37
CA ALA A 116 -17.15 7.80 -8.52
C ALA A 116 -15.82 7.82 -9.31
N ALA A 117 -15.81 7.33 -10.55
CA ALA A 117 -14.62 7.34 -11.40
C ALA A 117 -14.19 8.77 -11.75
N ARG A 118 -15.13 9.65 -12.09
CA ARG A 118 -14.83 11.07 -12.37
C ARG A 118 -14.23 11.77 -11.16
N ASN A 119 -14.84 11.62 -9.98
CA ASN A 119 -14.37 12.23 -8.75
C ASN A 119 -12.95 11.73 -8.38
N ALA A 120 -12.69 10.43 -8.54
CA ALA A 120 -11.37 9.86 -8.30
C ALA A 120 -10.32 10.41 -9.27
N MET A 121 -10.64 10.58 -10.55
CA MET A 121 -9.75 11.20 -11.53
C MET A 121 -9.51 12.68 -11.25
N GLU A 122 -10.51 13.40 -10.77
CA GLU A 122 -10.40 14.80 -10.39
C GLU A 122 -9.48 14.98 -9.18
N GLN A 123 -9.65 14.18 -8.13
CA GLN A 123 -8.77 14.18 -6.96
C GLN A 123 -7.30 13.93 -7.32
N MET A 124 -7.04 13.06 -8.29
CA MET A 124 -5.68 12.77 -8.76
C MET A 124 -5.18 13.74 -9.84
N GLY A 125 -5.99 14.72 -10.28
CA GLY A 125 -5.64 15.70 -11.30
C GLY A 125 -5.41 15.09 -12.69
N ILE A 126 -6.11 13.98 -13.01
CA ILE A 126 -5.93 13.23 -14.27
C ILE A 126 -7.19 13.22 -15.17
N SER A 127 -8.21 14.01 -14.86
CA SER A 127 -9.48 14.03 -15.63
C SER A 127 -9.28 14.27 -17.13
N ARG A 128 -8.28 15.08 -17.51
CA ARG A 128 -7.96 15.37 -18.93
C ARG A 128 -7.37 14.17 -19.68
N LEU A 129 -7.01 13.13 -18.99
CA LEU A 129 -6.40 11.91 -19.54
C LEU A 129 -7.43 10.79 -19.74
N ALA A 130 -8.71 11.00 -19.43
CA ALA A 130 -9.75 9.97 -19.38
C ALA A 130 -9.82 9.09 -20.65
N ASP A 131 -9.67 9.71 -21.83
CA ASP A 131 -9.76 9.04 -23.14
C ASP A 131 -8.41 8.55 -23.67
N ARG A 132 -7.29 8.85 -22.99
CA ARG A 132 -5.97 8.36 -23.38
C ARG A 132 -5.79 6.89 -23.00
N LEU A 133 -4.98 6.17 -23.79
CA LEU A 133 -4.60 4.80 -23.46
C LEU A 133 -3.58 4.78 -22.32
N MET A 134 -3.63 3.74 -21.50
CA MET A 134 -2.67 3.53 -20.42
C MET A 134 -1.22 3.42 -20.95
N SER A 135 -1.04 2.90 -22.15
CA SER A 135 0.27 2.77 -22.82
C SER A 135 0.92 4.10 -23.16
N GLU A 136 0.13 5.17 -23.37
CA GLU A 136 0.60 6.52 -23.72
C GLU A 136 1.12 7.31 -22.52
N LEU A 137 0.93 6.80 -21.30
CA LEU A 137 1.25 7.52 -20.07
C LEU A 137 2.70 7.27 -19.61
N SER A 138 3.32 8.27 -18.98
CA SER A 138 4.53 8.09 -18.20
C SER A 138 4.29 7.19 -16.97
N GLY A 139 5.34 6.64 -16.38
CA GLY A 139 5.26 5.82 -15.16
C GLY A 139 4.50 6.51 -14.03
N GLY A 140 4.85 7.77 -13.73
CA GLY A 140 4.17 8.54 -12.69
C GLY A 140 2.71 8.86 -13.00
N MET A 141 2.35 9.08 -14.27
CA MET A 141 0.94 9.24 -14.65
C MET A 141 0.16 7.94 -14.49
N ARG A 142 0.73 6.79 -14.88
CA ARG A 142 0.13 5.48 -14.66
C ARG A 142 -0.10 5.21 -13.17
N GLN A 143 0.86 5.56 -12.32
CA GLN A 143 0.72 5.40 -10.89
C GLN A 143 -0.46 6.20 -10.33
N LYS A 144 -0.65 7.45 -10.78
CA LYS A 144 -1.83 8.25 -10.44
C LYS A 144 -3.14 7.60 -10.88
N VAL A 145 -3.16 6.93 -12.04
CA VAL A 145 -4.35 6.20 -12.52
C VAL A 145 -4.66 5.00 -11.62
N TYR A 146 -3.65 4.24 -11.19
CA TYR A 146 -3.86 3.12 -10.27
C TYR A 146 -4.36 3.58 -8.89
N ILE A 147 -3.86 4.72 -8.39
CA ILE A 147 -4.38 5.31 -7.15
C ILE A 147 -5.82 5.80 -7.37
N ALA A 148 -6.12 6.46 -8.49
CA ALA A 148 -7.49 6.86 -8.81
C ALA A 148 -8.45 5.66 -8.89
N MET A 149 -8.01 4.52 -9.42
CA MET A 149 -8.76 3.27 -9.42
C MET A 149 -9.06 2.79 -7.99
N ALA A 150 -8.06 2.82 -7.10
CA ALA A 150 -8.24 2.47 -5.69
C ALA A 150 -9.19 3.44 -4.97
N LEU A 151 -9.11 4.75 -5.27
CA LEU A 151 -10.06 5.75 -4.76
C LEU A 151 -11.48 5.52 -5.28
N CYS A 152 -11.62 5.19 -6.58
CA CYS A 152 -12.90 4.87 -7.21
C CYS A 152 -13.58 3.66 -6.55
N GLN A 153 -12.80 2.73 -6.01
CA GLN A 153 -13.29 1.60 -5.22
C GLN A 153 -13.94 2.04 -3.90
N GLN A 154 -13.64 3.24 -3.39
CA GLN A 154 -14.18 3.81 -2.15
C GLN A 154 -13.91 2.96 -0.88
N ALA A 155 -12.91 2.11 -0.91
CA ALA A 155 -12.47 1.35 0.25
C ALA A 155 -11.83 2.28 1.30
N ASP A 156 -11.93 1.90 2.58
CA ASP A 156 -11.33 2.67 3.69
C ASP A 156 -9.90 2.23 3.99
N ILE A 157 -9.50 1.08 3.48
CA ILE A 157 -8.15 0.52 3.61
C ILE A 157 -7.51 0.44 2.22
N ILE A 158 -6.31 1.00 2.07
CA ILE A 158 -5.57 1.00 0.80
C ILE A 158 -4.22 0.33 1.04
N LEU A 159 -3.97 -0.77 0.33
CA LEU A 159 -2.70 -1.47 0.32
C LEU A 159 -1.93 -1.08 -0.95
N MET A 160 -0.64 -0.75 -0.82
CA MET A 160 0.22 -0.41 -1.95
C MET A 160 1.51 -1.23 -1.89
N ASP A 161 1.75 -2.03 -2.92
CA ASP A 161 2.95 -2.85 -3.04
C ASP A 161 3.97 -2.15 -3.92
N GLU A 162 5.03 -1.63 -3.30
CA GLU A 162 6.14 -0.92 -3.95
C GLU A 162 5.71 0.15 -4.96
N PRO A 163 4.85 1.10 -4.58
CA PRO A 163 4.27 2.04 -5.52
C PRO A 163 5.27 3.04 -6.11
N THR A 164 6.50 3.09 -5.58
CA THR A 164 7.58 3.98 -6.01
C THR A 164 8.52 3.37 -7.03
N THR A 165 8.40 2.06 -7.30
CA THR A 165 9.25 1.36 -8.26
C THR A 165 9.08 1.95 -9.67
N TYR A 166 10.19 2.20 -10.35
CA TYR A 166 10.27 2.85 -11.68
C TYR A 166 9.87 4.33 -11.72
N LEU A 167 9.74 5.01 -10.58
CA LEU A 167 9.52 6.44 -10.50
C LEU A 167 10.85 7.18 -10.25
N ASP A 168 11.04 8.31 -10.92
CA ASP A 168 12.11 9.24 -10.55
C ASP A 168 11.82 9.92 -9.20
N ILE A 169 12.84 10.54 -8.59
CA ILE A 169 12.74 11.15 -7.26
C ILE A 169 11.60 12.17 -7.19
N GLY A 170 11.42 13.00 -8.22
CA GLY A 170 10.35 14.00 -8.25
C GLY A 170 8.95 13.37 -8.28
N GLN A 171 8.81 12.23 -8.96
CA GLN A 171 7.55 11.48 -8.99
C GLN A 171 7.30 10.74 -7.68
N GLN A 172 8.34 10.22 -7.03
CA GLN A 172 8.23 9.59 -5.70
C GLN A 172 7.73 10.59 -4.64
N LEU A 173 8.25 11.82 -4.64
CA LEU A 173 7.79 12.87 -3.73
C LEU A 173 6.31 13.23 -3.97
N LYS A 174 5.89 13.41 -5.24
CA LYS A 174 4.48 13.65 -5.57
C LYS A 174 3.55 12.50 -5.18
N LEU A 175 4.04 11.26 -5.27
CA LEU A 175 3.31 10.09 -4.78
C LEU A 175 3.20 10.15 -3.25
N ALA A 176 4.26 10.48 -2.54
CA ALA A 176 4.26 10.63 -1.09
C ALA A 176 3.20 11.66 -0.63
N ASP A 177 3.14 12.83 -1.31
CA ASP A 177 2.11 13.84 -1.04
C ASP A 177 0.69 13.27 -1.25
N SER A 178 0.48 12.53 -2.35
CA SER A 178 -0.82 11.90 -2.63
C SER A 178 -1.20 10.88 -1.56
N VAL A 179 -0.25 10.07 -1.10
CA VAL A 179 -0.46 9.09 -0.03
C VAL A 179 -0.77 9.78 1.30
N ARG A 180 -0.08 10.89 1.60
CA ARG A 180 -0.36 11.69 2.79
C ARG A 180 -1.79 12.23 2.77
N GLN A 181 -2.25 12.78 1.66
CA GLN A 181 -3.63 13.26 1.49
C GLN A 181 -4.67 12.14 1.68
N LEU A 182 -4.37 10.91 1.24
CA LEU A 182 -5.25 9.75 1.50
C LEU A 182 -5.38 9.48 2.99
N ALA A 183 -4.29 9.45 3.73
CA ALA A 183 -4.32 9.24 5.18
C ALA A 183 -5.06 10.39 5.90
N GLU A 184 -4.79 11.64 5.54
CA GLU A 184 -5.48 12.82 6.09
C GLU A 184 -6.98 12.82 5.81
N SER A 185 -7.43 12.21 4.69
CA SER A 185 -8.85 11.99 4.42
C SER A 185 -9.49 10.86 5.24
N GLY A 186 -8.74 10.27 6.19
CA GLY A 186 -9.20 9.22 7.10
C GLY A 186 -8.93 7.79 6.62
N LYS A 187 -8.32 7.59 5.44
CA LYS A 187 -8.02 6.24 4.93
C LYS A 187 -6.90 5.57 5.74
N THR A 188 -7.01 4.28 5.93
CA THR A 188 -5.91 3.44 6.44
C THR A 188 -5.00 3.08 5.29
N VAL A 189 -3.72 3.46 5.34
CA VAL A 189 -2.77 3.16 4.27
C VAL A 189 -1.69 2.23 4.77
N LEU A 190 -1.52 1.08 4.11
CA LEU A 190 -0.39 0.18 4.29
C LEU A 190 0.47 0.19 3.02
N LEU A 191 1.70 0.65 3.14
CA LEU A 191 2.69 0.69 2.08
C LEU A 191 3.74 -0.40 2.26
N VAL A 192 4.19 -1.00 1.18
CA VAL A 192 5.46 -1.71 1.13
C VAL A 192 6.47 -0.83 0.41
N LEU A 193 7.59 -0.51 1.05
CA LEU A 193 8.66 0.28 0.45
C LEU A 193 10.01 -0.42 0.63
N HIS A 194 10.90 -0.22 -0.37
CA HIS A 194 12.31 -0.61 -0.27
C HIS A 194 13.20 0.56 0.15
N ASP A 195 12.81 1.78 -0.15
CA ASP A 195 13.55 2.98 0.22
C ASP A 195 13.26 3.32 1.69
N ILE A 196 14.26 3.09 2.54
CA ILE A 196 14.17 3.31 3.99
C ILE A 196 14.03 4.81 4.29
N LEU A 197 14.76 5.68 3.57
CA LEU A 197 14.72 7.13 3.81
C LEU A 197 13.33 7.67 3.48
N LEU A 198 12.74 7.22 2.38
CA LEU A 198 11.37 7.57 2.02
C LEU A 198 10.38 7.02 3.06
N ALA A 199 10.55 5.77 3.50
CA ALA A 199 9.70 5.16 4.53
C ALA A 199 9.72 5.99 5.83
N LEU A 200 10.89 6.39 6.30
CA LEU A 200 11.05 7.24 7.48
C LEU A 200 10.38 8.62 7.30
N LYS A 201 10.45 9.18 6.09
CA LYS A 201 9.93 10.54 5.81
C LYS A 201 8.41 10.60 5.73
N ILE A 202 7.76 9.55 5.20
CA ILE A 202 6.32 9.61 4.90
C ILE A 202 5.43 8.85 5.89
N SER A 203 6.00 7.99 6.74
CA SER A 203 5.20 7.10 7.58
C SER A 203 4.84 7.73 8.92
N ASP A 204 3.64 7.42 9.41
CA ASP A 204 3.29 7.62 10.81
C ASP A 204 3.76 6.45 11.67
N ARG A 205 3.80 5.26 11.07
CA ARG A 205 4.31 4.02 11.70
C ARG A 205 5.10 3.21 10.69
N ILE A 206 6.11 2.52 11.18
CA ILE A 206 6.91 1.57 10.41
C ILE A 206 6.78 0.21 11.07
N ALA A 207 6.54 -0.80 10.27
CA ALA A 207 6.59 -2.21 10.66
C ALA A 207 7.77 -2.87 9.95
N VAL A 208 8.58 -3.57 10.72
CA VAL A 208 9.76 -4.29 10.22
C VAL A 208 9.45 -5.77 10.18
N MET A 209 9.63 -6.39 9.03
CA MET A 209 9.35 -7.80 8.81
C MET A 209 10.63 -8.59 8.59
N GLU A 210 10.79 -9.67 9.36
CA GLU A 210 11.89 -10.64 9.26
C GLU A 210 11.32 -12.06 9.27
N ASN A 211 11.71 -12.89 8.32
CA ASN A 211 11.38 -14.33 8.31
C ASN A 211 9.89 -14.63 8.59
N GLY A 212 8.98 -13.90 7.95
CA GLY A 212 7.54 -14.14 8.06
C GLY A 212 6.86 -13.61 9.32
N VAL A 213 7.57 -12.88 10.18
CA VAL A 213 7.01 -12.24 11.38
C VAL A 213 7.26 -10.73 11.37
N ILE A 214 6.42 -9.98 12.07
CA ILE A 214 6.69 -8.57 12.36
C ILE A 214 7.57 -8.50 13.59
N SER A 215 8.85 -8.21 13.38
CA SER A 215 9.87 -8.20 14.46
C SER A 215 9.80 -6.93 15.31
N GLN A 216 9.42 -5.79 14.69
CA GLN A 216 9.29 -4.52 15.39
C GLN A 216 8.25 -3.62 14.71
N THR A 217 7.55 -2.79 15.50
CA THR A 217 6.70 -1.71 15.01
C THR A 217 6.92 -0.46 15.85
N GLY A 218 6.93 0.71 15.22
CA GLY A 218 7.12 1.98 15.94
C GLY A 218 6.90 3.18 15.05
N THR A 219 7.05 4.37 15.63
CA THR A 219 7.20 5.62 14.87
C THR A 219 8.57 5.62 14.15
N PRO A 220 8.78 6.49 13.14
CA PRO A 220 10.10 6.65 12.54
C PRO A 220 11.22 6.86 13.56
N ASP A 221 11.00 7.67 14.58
CA ASP A 221 11.99 7.94 15.63
C ASP A 221 12.30 6.72 16.49
N GLU A 222 11.27 5.93 16.86
CA GLU A 222 11.45 4.68 17.62
C GLU A 222 12.22 3.63 16.80
N ILE A 223 11.99 3.54 15.49
CA ILE A 223 12.72 2.65 14.59
C ILE A 223 14.18 3.11 14.43
N LEU A 224 14.42 4.42 14.30
CA LEU A 224 15.77 4.98 14.21
C LEU A 224 16.57 4.80 15.51
N ALA A 225 15.91 4.95 16.66
CA ALA A 225 16.55 4.75 17.97
C ALA A 225 16.91 3.29 18.24
N SER A 226 16.39 2.36 17.45
CA SER A 226 16.70 0.93 17.53
C SER A 226 17.79 0.54 16.53
N ASP A 227 18.50 -0.56 16.82
CA ASP A 227 19.53 -1.09 15.91
C ASP A 227 18.94 -1.91 14.74
N ILE A 228 17.61 -1.94 14.60
CA ILE A 228 16.94 -2.87 13.69
C ILE A 228 17.30 -2.60 12.22
N LEU A 229 17.42 -1.32 11.80
CA LEU A 229 17.81 -0.96 10.44
C LEU A 229 19.24 -1.40 10.12
N SER A 230 20.16 -1.19 11.05
CA SER A 230 21.55 -1.63 10.92
C SER A 230 21.64 -3.15 10.83
N LYS A 231 20.87 -3.86 11.67
CA LYS A 231 20.84 -5.33 11.70
C LYS A 231 20.32 -5.93 10.38
N ILE A 232 19.26 -5.36 9.79
CA ILE A 232 18.61 -5.93 8.60
C ILE A 232 19.31 -5.52 7.31
N TYR A 233 19.75 -4.26 7.23
CA TYR A 233 20.24 -3.68 5.98
C TYR A 233 21.74 -3.41 5.98
N GLY A 234 22.42 -3.55 7.13
CA GLY A 234 23.86 -3.26 7.24
C GLY A 234 24.21 -1.79 7.07
N VAL A 235 23.26 -0.88 7.27
CA VAL A 235 23.44 0.56 7.10
C VAL A 235 22.99 1.32 8.35
N GLY A 236 23.73 2.36 8.70
CA GLY A 236 23.29 3.36 9.66
C GLY A 236 22.42 4.41 8.97
N VAL A 237 21.40 4.89 9.67
CA VAL A 237 20.62 6.05 9.23
C VAL A 237 20.77 7.15 10.28
N LYS A 238 21.05 8.36 9.82
CA LYS A 238 21.18 9.57 10.65
C LYS A 238 20.17 10.61 10.23
N THR A 239 19.91 11.54 11.12
CA THR A 239 19.04 12.67 10.90
C THR A 239 19.83 13.97 10.78
N LEU A 240 19.28 14.91 10.01
CA LEU A 240 19.73 16.28 9.91
C LEU A 240 18.52 17.20 10.01
N ASP A 241 18.48 18.06 11.02
CA ASP A 241 17.43 19.05 11.13
C ASP A 241 17.69 20.21 10.16
N THR A 242 16.70 20.50 9.33
CA THR A 242 16.72 21.58 8.35
C THR A 242 15.54 22.52 8.57
N PRO A 243 15.55 23.72 8.00
CA PRO A 243 14.38 24.62 8.05
C PRO A 243 13.11 23.99 7.43
N GLY A 244 13.26 22.98 6.56
CA GLY A 244 12.17 22.23 5.93
C GLY A 244 11.70 21.00 6.72
N GLY A 245 12.29 20.73 7.88
CA GLY A 245 12.03 19.55 8.72
C GLY A 245 13.22 18.62 8.83
N THR A 246 13.00 17.46 9.43
CA THR A 246 14.04 16.44 9.60
C THR A 246 14.28 15.70 8.28
N GLU A 247 15.53 15.70 7.83
CA GLU A 247 15.99 14.92 6.68
C GLU A 247 16.79 13.72 7.17
N TYR A 248 16.77 12.64 6.38
CA TYR A 248 17.42 11.38 6.69
C TYR A 248 18.51 11.08 5.67
N TYR A 249 19.64 10.50 6.11
CA TYR A 249 20.73 10.09 5.22
C TYR A 249 21.40 8.81 5.72
N TYR A 250 21.98 8.06 4.78
CA TYR A 250 22.73 6.85 5.12
C TYR A 250 24.13 7.21 5.62
N GLU A 251 24.51 6.58 6.74
CA GLU A 251 25.88 6.54 7.21
C GLU A 251 26.48 5.17 6.91
N ARG A 252 27.68 5.12 6.33
CA ARG A 252 28.38 3.84 6.21
C ARG A 252 28.71 3.34 7.61
N SER A 253 28.20 2.19 7.99
CA SER A 253 28.72 1.45 9.12
C SER A 253 30.17 1.09 8.80
N LEU A 254 31.12 1.68 9.49
CA LEU A 254 32.50 1.20 9.48
C LEU A 254 32.47 -0.14 10.26
N LEU A 255 32.30 -1.25 9.52
CA LEU A 255 32.51 -2.60 10.02
C LEU A 255 34.00 -2.83 10.21
#